data_6f2cbf56569fb6ba5afd5afa48168f9f
#
_entry.id   6f2cbf56569fb6ba5afd5afa48168f9f
#
_cell.length_a   1.000
_cell.length_b   1.000
_cell.length_c   1.000
_cell.angle_alpha   90.00
_cell.angle_beta   90.00
_cell.angle_gamma   90.00
#
_symmetry.space_group_name_H-M   'P 1'
#
loop_
_entity.id
_entity.type
_entity.pdbx_description
1 polymer ?
#
loop_
_entity_poly.entity_id
_entity_poly.type
_entity_poly.pdbx_seq_one_letter_code
_entity_poly.pdbx_strand_id
1 'polypeptide(L)'
;MIQIQHLTKRFAAAGATVVALNDINLEIQDGDIYGIIGMSGAGKSTLVRCINMLERPDEGKVIVNGREMMQLSPAELRDARREITMIFQQF
;
A
#
# COMPACT_ATOMS: atom_id res chain seq x y z
N MET A 1 -4.16 11.31 4.52
CA MET A 1 -3.88 10.12 5.37
C MET A 1 -4.06 8.84 4.58
N ILE A 2 -3.18 7.89 4.79
CA ILE A 2 -3.28 6.56 4.19
C ILE A 2 -3.61 5.58 5.32
N GLN A 3 -4.67 4.79 5.13
CA GLN A 3 -5.07 3.74 6.07
C GLN A 3 -4.89 2.39 5.40
N ILE A 4 -4.19 1.50 6.06
CA ILE A 4 -3.97 0.13 5.59
C ILE A 4 -4.59 -0.80 6.60
N GLN A 5 -5.51 -1.66 6.14
CA GLN A 5 -6.31 -2.52 7.00
C GLN A 5 -6.21 -3.96 6.53
N HIS A 6 -5.66 -4.82 7.37
CA HIS A 6 -5.56 -6.28 7.15
C HIS A 6 -4.94 -6.63 5.79
N LEU A 7 -3.92 -5.89 5.37
CA LEU A 7 -3.32 -6.04 4.06
C LEU A 7 -2.46 -7.30 3.99
N THR A 8 -2.77 -8.16 3.03
CA THR A 8 -2.01 -9.38 2.79
C THR A 8 -1.68 -9.48 1.30
N LYS A 9 -0.41 -9.78 1.00
CA LYS A 9 0.06 -10.01 -0.36
C LYS A 9 0.95 -11.24 -0.42
N ARG A 10 0.61 -12.16 -1.32
CA ARG A 10 1.34 -13.40 -1.55
C ARG A 10 1.85 -13.44 -2.98
N PHE A 11 3.01 -14.03 -3.17
CA PHE A 11 3.59 -14.26 -4.49
C PHE A 11 3.88 -15.74 -4.66
N ALA A 12 3.61 -16.28 -5.85
CA ALA A 12 4.04 -17.62 -6.22
C ALA A 12 5.50 -17.56 -6.69
N ALA A 13 6.35 -18.41 -6.15
CA ALA A 13 7.76 -18.46 -6.52
C ALA A 13 8.27 -19.91 -6.45
N ALA A 14 8.70 -20.45 -7.58
CA ALA A 14 9.34 -21.77 -7.68
C ALA A 14 8.54 -22.89 -6.98
N GLY A 15 7.22 -22.92 -7.18
CA GLY A 15 6.34 -23.94 -6.60
C GLY A 15 5.96 -23.71 -5.14
N ALA A 16 6.37 -22.60 -4.55
CA ALA A 16 6.03 -22.20 -3.19
C ALA A 16 5.30 -20.88 -3.18
N THR A 17 4.54 -20.61 -2.11
CA THR A 17 3.91 -19.31 -1.89
C THR A 17 4.74 -18.51 -0.90
N VAL A 18 5.11 -17.30 -1.28
CA VAL A 18 5.84 -16.36 -0.41
C VAL A 18 4.86 -15.30 0.07
N VAL A 19 4.69 -15.17 1.38
CA VAL A 19 3.85 -14.13 1.98
C VAL A 19 4.72 -12.89 2.19
N ALA A 20 4.56 -11.89 1.33
CA ALA A 20 5.33 -10.66 1.42
C ALA A 20 4.77 -9.69 2.46
N LEU A 21 3.45 -9.62 2.58
CA LEU A 21 2.74 -8.84 3.59
C LEU A 21 1.70 -9.75 4.25
N ASN A 22 1.63 -9.72 5.57
CA ASN A 22 0.72 -10.57 6.32
C ASN A 22 -0.05 -9.75 7.35
N ASP A 23 -1.33 -9.50 7.07
CA ASP A 23 -2.25 -8.81 7.98
C ASP A 23 -1.68 -7.48 8.49
N ILE A 24 -1.19 -6.66 7.57
CA ILE A 24 -0.58 -5.38 7.90
C ILE A 24 -1.65 -4.33 8.17
N ASN A 25 -1.53 -3.67 9.32
CA ASN A 25 -2.42 -2.59 9.73
C ASN A 25 -1.58 -1.37 10.05
N LEU A 26 -1.77 -0.28 9.30
CA LEU A 26 -1.01 0.97 9.45
C LEU A 26 -1.89 2.17 9.17
N GLU A 27 -1.59 3.27 9.85
CA GLU A 27 -2.07 4.60 9.49
C GLU A 27 -0.86 5.48 9.21
N ILE A 28 -0.85 6.12 8.04
CA ILE A 28 0.23 7.00 7.63
C ILE A 28 -0.36 8.39 7.47
N GLN A 29 0.01 9.30 8.36
CA GLN A 29 -0.37 10.70 8.27
C GLN A 29 0.45 11.39 7.19
N ASP A 30 -0.02 12.53 6.71
CA ASP A 30 0.73 13.33 5.74
C ASP A 30 2.11 13.67 6.33
N GLY A 31 3.17 13.34 5.60
CA GLY A 31 4.54 13.54 6.04
C GLY A 31 5.10 12.49 7.00
N ASP A 32 4.35 11.43 7.31
CA ASP A 32 4.77 10.39 8.25
C ASP A 32 5.12 9.09 7.52
N ILE A 33 6.41 8.75 7.50
CA ILE A 33 6.90 7.51 6.88
C ILE A 33 7.40 6.47 7.89
N TYR A 34 7.27 6.73 9.18
CA TYR A 34 7.85 5.84 10.21
C TYR A 34 7.29 4.41 10.12
N GLY A 35 6.01 4.26 9.83
CA GLY A 35 5.40 2.96 9.69
C GLY A 35 5.99 2.15 8.53
N ILE A 36 6.44 2.81 7.47
CA ILE A 36 7.06 2.18 6.30
C ILE A 36 8.54 1.89 6.56
N ILE A 37 9.25 2.84 7.16
CA ILE A 37 10.69 2.70 7.44
C ILE A 37 10.99 1.51 8.35
N GLY A 38 10.09 1.19 9.28
CA GLY A 38 10.26 0.06 10.19
C GLY A 38 10.16 -1.31 9.54
N MET A 39 9.77 -1.41 8.27
CA MET A 39 9.63 -2.67 7.57
C MET A 39 10.93 -3.10 6.90
N SER A 40 11.11 -4.42 6.72
CA SER A 40 12.25 -4.94 5.94
C SER A 40 12.16 -4.47 4.49
N GLY A 41 13.30 -4.45 3.77
CA GLY A 41 13.37 -3.90 2.42
C GLY A 41 12.36 -4.46 1.43
N ALA A 42 12.21 -5.79 1.39
CA ALA A 42 11.27 -6.45 0.47
C ALA A 42 9.81 -6.12 0.81
N GLY A 43 9.47 -6.16 2.10
CA GLY A 43 8.12 -5.80 2.56
C GLY A 43 7.78 -4.35 2.31
N LYS A 44 8.75 -3.45 2.48
CA LYS A 44 8.60 -2.02 2.23
C LYS A 44 8.25 -1.75 0.76
N SER A 45 9.00 -2.35 -0.17
CA SER A 45 8.75 -2.20 -1.61
C SER A 45 7.38 -2.73 -2.00
N THR A 46 7.01 -3.89 -1.46
CA THR A 46 5.70 -4.50 -1.73
C THR A 46 4.57 -3.62 -1.19
N LEU A 47 4.73 -3.08 0.01
CA LEU A 47 3.74 -2.19 0.63
C LEU A 47 3.51 -0.94 -0.23
N VAL A 48 4.59 -0.29 -0.69
CA VAL A 48 4.49 0.90 -1.54
C VAL A 48 3.77 0.57 -2.85
N ARG A 49 4.08 -0.56 -3.46
CA ARG A 49 3.39 -0.99 -4.69
C ARG A 49 1.91 -1.26 -4.46
N CYS A 50 1.54 -1.85 -3.33
CA CYS A 50 0.13 -2.07 -2.99
C CYS A 50 -0.60 -0.75 -2.74
N ILE A 51 0.03 0.21 -2.08
CA ILE A 51 -0.57 1.54 -1.87
C ILE A 51 -0.85 2.21 -3.21
N ASN A 52 0.06 2.10 -4.17
CA ASN A 52 -0.11 2.69 -5.50
C ASN A 52 -0.92 1.81 -6.47
N MET A 53 -1.40 0.66 -6.04
CA MET A 53 -2.11 -0.31 -6.89
C MET A 53 -1.28 -0.82 -8.08
N LEU A 54 0.04 -0.80 -7.97
CA LEU A 54 0.93 -1.47 -8.92
C LEU A 54 0.93 -2.98 -8.68
N GLU A 55 0.70 -3.39 -7.43
CA GLU A 55 0.40 -4.77 -7.04
C GLU A 55 -0.95 -4.76 -6.33
N ARG A 56 -1.87 -5.64 -6.71
CA ARG A 56 -3.14 -5.75 -6.01
C ARG A 56 -3.00 -6.65 -4.80
N PRO A 57 -3.45 -6.20 -3.62
CA PRO A 57 -3.47 -7.05 -2.43
C PRO A 57 -4.37 -8.26 -2.63
N ASP A 58 -4.05 -9.37 -1.99
CA ASP A 58 -4.91 -10.55 -1.97
C ASP A 58 -6.04 -10.40 -0.96
N GLU A 59 -5.77 -9.68 0.14
CA GLU A 59 -6.76 -9.41 1.18
C GLU A 59 -6.51 -8.02 1.75
N GLY A 60 -7.55 -7.44 2.34
CA GLY A 60 -7.46 -6.18 3.02
C GLY A 60 -7.80 -4.98 2.17
N LYS A 61 -7.54 -3.79 2.71
CA LYS A 61 -7.91 -2.52 2.09
C LYS A 61 -6.80 -1.51 2.19
N VAL A 62 -6.70 -0.67 1.17
CA VAL A 62 -5.87 0.53 1.18
C VAL A 62 -6.79 1.72 0.94
N ILE A 63 -6.85 2.63 1.90
CA ILE A 63 -7.73 3.81 1.86
C ILE A 63 -6.83 5.05 1.86
N VAL A 64 -6.94 5.87 0.83
CA VAL A 64 -6.17 7.10 0.69
C VAL A 64 -7.13 8.28 0.70
N ASN A 65 -7.00 9.15 1.69
CA ASN A 65 -7.87 10.31 1.88
C ASN A 65 -9.36 9.96 1.79
N GLY A 66 -9.75 8.85 2.43
CA GLY A 66 -11.14 8.38 2.46
C GLY A 66 -11.59 7.57 1.26
N ARG A 67 -10.74 7.36 0.26
CA ARG A 67 -11.08 6.58 -0.93
C ARG A 67 -10.41 5.20 -0.91
N GLU A 68 -11.22 4.15 -1.07
CA GLU A 68 -10.70 2.78 -1.14
C GLU A 68 -10.10 2.53 -2.52
N MET A 69 -8.79 2.30 -2.56
CA MET A 69 -8.02 2.24 -3.81
C MET A 69 -8.48 1.14 -4.76
N MET A 70 -8.91 -0.01 -4.22
CA MET A 70 -9.30 -1.13 -5.09
C MET A 70 -10.63 -0.94 -5.80
N GLN A 71 -11.41 0.07 -5.41
CA GLN A 71 -12.70 0.38 -6.02
C GLN A 71 -12.63 1.53 -7.02
N LEU A 72 -11.45 2.10 -7.22
CA LEU A 72 -11.29 3.26 -8.09
C LEU A 72 -11.17 2.86 -9.56
N SER A 73 -11.74 3.70 -10.44
CA SER A 73 -11.53 3.60 -11.88
C SER A 73 -10.08 4.00 -12.24
N PRO A 74 -9.60 3.68 -13.46
CA PRO A 74 -8.26 4.10 -13.88
C PRO A 74 -8.02 5.60 -13.77
N ALA A 75 -9.02 6.42 -14.07
CA ALA A 75 -8.90 7.89 -13.95
C ALA A 75 -8.80 8.30 -12.48
N GLU A 76 -9.62 7.72 -11.62
CA GLU A 76 -9.58 7.96 -10.18
C GLU A 76 -8.28 7.50 -9.55
N LEU A 77 -7.73 6.36 -10.01
CA LEU A 77 -6.42 5.88 -9.57
C LEU A 77 -5.31 6.87 -9.91
N ARG A 78 -5.35 7.48 -11.09
CA ARG A 78 -4.37 8.52 -11.46
C ARG A 78 -4.42 9.70 -10.49
N ASP A 79 -5.61 10.17 -10.15
CA ASP A 79 -5.77 11.26 -9.20
C ASP A 79 -5.28 10.87 -7.80
N ALA A 80 -5.63 9.66 -7.36
CA ALA A 80 -5.20 9.15 -6.06
C ALA A 80 -3.68 9.00 -5.98
N ARG A 81 -3.04 8.57 -7.06
CA ARG A 81 -1.58 8.45 -7.10
C ARG A 81 -0.88 9.81 -6.96
N ARG A 82 -1.48 10.88 -7.48
CA ARG A 82 -0.96 12.25 -7.25
C ARG A 82 -1.03 12.62 -5.78
N GLU A 83 -2.13 12.31 -5.11
CA GLU A 83 -2.29 12.54 -3.67
C GLU A 83 -1.26 11.75 -2.85
N ILE A 84 -1.02 10.50 -3.21
CA ILE A 84 -0.02 9.66 -2.56
C ILE A 84 1.38 10.27 -2.71
N THR A 85 1.72 10.73 -3.91
CA THR A 85 3.00 11.39 -4.17
C THR A 85 3.15 12.64 -3.30
N MET A 86 2.10 13.45 -3.18
CA MET A 86 2.12 14.64 -2.33
C MET A 86 2.30 14.29 -0.85
N ILE A 87 1.66 13.23 -0.37
CA ILE A 87 1.82 12.76 1.00
C ILE A 87 3.28 12.41 1.27
N PHE A 88 3.92 11.69 0.36
CA PHE A 88 5.31 11.27 0.53
C PHE A 88 6.32 12.40 0.27
N GLN A 89 5.97 13.45 -0.43
CA GLN A 89 6.84 14.60 -0.65
C GLN A 89 6.98 15.51 0.57
N GLN A 90 6.26 15.25 1.62
CA GLN A 90 6.34 16.02 2.86
C GLN A 90 7.63 15.78 3.66
N PHE A 91 8.54 14.97 3.15
CA PHE A 91 9.79 14.61 3.82
C PHE A 91 10.97 15.43 3.37
#